data_6a84801c9ffd176d72d0db219eb9216a
#
_entry.id   6a84801c9ffd176d72d0db219eb9216a
#
_cell.length_a   1.000
_cell.length_b   1.000
_cell.length_c   1.000
_cell.angle_alpha   90.00
_cell.angle_beta   90.00
_cell.angle_gamma   90.00
#
_symmetry.space_group_name_H-M   'P 1'
#
loop_
_entity.id
_entity.type
_entity.pdbx_description
1 polymer ?
#
loop_
_entity_poly.entity_id
_entity_poly.type
_entity_poly.pdbx_seq_one_letter_code
_entity_poly.pdbx_strand_id
1 'polypeptide(L)'
;MIAIKSKEIKMKLLVHSIQGPENSVNAVFPIGIASMAAEAGHEVNIFLAGNAVSLMKTEIVDNMSAIGVGKLSDYMKVIKDKGIKIHLSTGNCKARGITEDDVKDKNGVMSGPPGLLKLVEEAEKVLSY
;
A
#
# COMPACT_ATOMS: atom_id res chain seq x y z
N MET A 1 19.64 12.74 -11.58
CA MET A 1 19.19 12.02 -10.38
C MET A 1 20.29 11.10 -9.89
N ILE A 2 20.49 11.06 -8.61
CA ILE A 2 21.48 10.18 -8.00
C ILE A 2 20.85 8.80 -7.81
N ALA A 3 21.48 7.79 -8.37
CA ALA A 3 21.09 6.42 -8.12
C ALA A 3 21.54 6.02 -6.72
N ILE A 4 20.60 5.66 -5.88
CA ILE A 4 20.91 5.20 -4.53
C ILE A 4 21.22 3.72 -4.61
N LYS A 5 22.41 3.36 -4.18
CA LYS A 5 22.78 1.96 -4.08
C LYS A 5 22.21 1.39 -2.81
N SER A 6 21.17 0.60 -2.96
CA SER A 6 20.47 0.03 -1.82
C SER A 6 20.88 -1.40 -1.51
N LYS A 7 21.72 -2.01 -2.34
CA LYS A 7 22.11 -3.42 -2.16
C LYS A 7 22.81 -3.71 -0.83
N GLU A 8 23.45 -2.69 -0.24
CA GLU A 8 24.09 -2.81 1.05
C GLU A 8 23.13 -2.54 2.20
N ILE A 9 21.95 -1.97 1.91
CA ILE A 9 20.94 -1.64 2.91
C ILE A 9 19.63 -2.24 2.44
N LYS A 10 19.20 -3.30 3.12
CA LYS A 10 17.89 -3.89 2.86
C LYS A 10 17.05 -3.73 4.11
N MET A 11 16.01 -2.92 4.00
CA MET A 11 15.08 -2.67 5.09
C MET A 11 13.88 -3.60 5.02
N LYS A 12 13.32 -3.91 6.18
CA LYS A 12 11.94 -4.40 6.30
C LYS A 12 11.08 -3.19 6.58
N LEU A 13 10.36 -2.75 5.57
CA LEU A 13 9.56 -1.52 5.62
C LEU A 13 8.08 -1.83 5.69
N LEU A 14 7.39 -1.21 6.62
CA LEU A 14 5.93 -1.20 6.64
C LEU A 14 5.45 0.20 6.26
N VAL A 15 4.58 0.26 5.26
CA VAL A 15 3.87 1.48 4.89
C VAL A 15 2.43 1.33 5.34
N HIS A 16 1.99 2.20 6.24
CA HIS A 16 0.62 2.21 6.79
C HIS A 16 -0.08 3.48 6.37
N SER A 17 -1.30 3.37 5.89
CA SER A 17 -2.07 4.52 5.43
C SER A 17 -3.54 4.38 5.79
N ILE A 18 -4.17 5.53 6.11
CA ILE A 18 -5.61 5.61 6.40
C ILE A 18 -6.35 6.55 5.45
N GLN A 19 -5.65 7.22 4.56
CA GLN A 19 -6.25 8.17 3.62
C GLN A 19 -6.65 7.48 2.33
N GLY A 20 -7.82 7.79 1.84
CA GLY A 20 -8.38 7.23 0.63
C GLY A 20 -8.72 8.27 -0.43
N PRO A 21 -9.72 8.00 -1.29
CA PRO A 21 -10.05 8.89 -2.41
C PRO A 21 -10.40 10.32 -2.02
N GLU A 22 -10.77 10.57 -0.77
CA GLU A 22 -11.07 11.92 -0.28
C GLU A 22 -9.85 12.85 -0.31
N ASN A 23 -8.64 12.30 -0.39
CA ASN A 23 -7.41 13.07 -0.47
C ASN A 23 -6.43 12.35 -1.37
N SER A 24 -6.44 12.68 -2.66
CA SER A 24 -5.69 11.95 -3.67
C SER A 24 -4.18 11.94 -3.43
N VAL A 25 -3.61 13.07 -3.03
CA VAL A 25 -2.16 13.15 -2.78
C VAL A 25 -1.76 12.25 -1.62
N ASN A 26 -2.49 12.36 -0.50
CA ASN A 26 -2.18 11.56 0.69
C ASN A 26 -2.48 10.08 0.50
N ALA A 27 -3.36 9.73 -0.43
CA ALA A 27 -3.69 8.33 -0.73
C ALA A 27 -2.67 7.69 -1.66
N VAL A 28 -2.29 8.38 -2.73
CA VAL A 28 -1.40 7.81 -3.77
C VAL A 28 0.06 7.83 -3.33
N PHE A 29 0.49 8.87 -2.63
CA PHE A 29 1.90 9.03 -2.25
C PHE A 29 2.45 7.84 -1.45
N PRO A 30 1.76 7.32 -0.42
CA PRO A 30 2.27 6.16 0.32
C PRO A 30 2.44 4.92 -0.56
N ILE A 31 1.52 4.70 -1.49
CA ILE A 31 1.62 3.58 -2.43
C ILE A 31 2.83 3.77 -3.36
N GLY A 32 3.06 5.01 -3.79
CA GLY A 32 4.23 5.34 -4.59
C GLY A 32 5.54 5.06 -3.85
N ILE A 33 5.62 5.45 -2.58
CA ILE A 33 6.81 5.19 -1.75
C ILE A 33 7.03 3.69 -1.59
N ALA A 34 5.96 2.93 -1.31
CA ALA A 34 6.05 1.47 -1.20
C ALA A 34 6.55 0.84 -2.50
N SER A 35 6.05 1.31 -3.64
CA SER A 35 6.48 0.87 -4.96
C SER A 35 7.96 1.13 -5.19
N MET A 36 8.43 2.34 -4.88
CA MET A 36 9.83 2.70 -5.03
C MET A 36 10.75 1.87 -4.12
N ALA A 37 10.32 1.64 -2.88
CA ALA A 37 11.08 0.81 -1.95
C ALA A 37 11.19 -0.63 -2.44
N ALA A 38 10.11 -1.17 -3.00
CA ALA A 38 10.12 -2.51 -3.56
C ALA A 38 11.07 -2.61 -4.76
N GLU A 39 11.07 -1.61 -5.63
CA GLU A 39 11.99 -1.56 -6.77
C GLU A 39 13.44 -1.42 -6.33
N ALA A 40 13.69 -0.76 -5.21
CA ALA A 40 15.03 -0.64 -4.63
C ALA A 40 15.51 -1.91 -3.92
N GLY A 41 14.67 -2.94 -3.86
CA GLY A 41 15.04 -4.23 -3.28
C GLY A 41 14.73 -4.41 -1.81
N HIS A 42 13.99 -3.47 -1.21
CA HIS A 42 13.58 -3.61 0.19
C HIS A 42 12.42 -4.60 0.34
N GLU A 43 12.33 -5.20 1.51
CA GLU A 43 11.18 -6.03 1.86
C GLU A 43 10.07 -5.09 2.34
N VAL A 44 8.93 -5.09 1.64
CA VAL A 44 7.86 -4.12 1.89
C VAL A 44 6.56 -4.86 2.21
N ASN A 45 5.87 -4.37 3.23
CA ASN A 45 4.47 -4.68 3.49
C ASN A 45 3.69 -3.38 3.52
N ILE A 46 2.42 -3.47 3.11
CA ILE A 46 1.50 -2.33 3.14
C ILE A 46 0.32 -2.72 4.01
N PHE A 47 -0.13 -1.81 4.87
CA PHE A 47 -1.37 -1.97 5.63
C PHE A 47 -2.27 -0.77 5.39
N LEU A 48 -3.46 -1.03 4.86
CA LEU A 48 -4.47 0.01 4.61
C LEU A 48 -5.62 -0.14 5.60
N ALA A 49 -5.98 0.96 6.23
CA ALA A 49 -7.11 1.05 7.16
C ALA A 49 -7.95 2.28 6.81
N GLY A 50 -9.08 2.44 7.48
CA GLY A 50 -9.95 3.58 7.25
C GLY A 50 -10.34 3.70 5.78
N ASN A 51 -10.36 4.91 5.27
CA ASN A 51 -10.73 5.17 3.88
C ASN A 51 -9.73 4.63 2.85
N ALA A 52 -8.52 4.31 3.28
CA ALA A 52 -7.50 3.80 2.37
C ALA A 52 -7.89 2.44 1.76
N VAL A 53 -8.74 1.65 2.44
CA VAL A 53 -9.16 0.37 1.88
C VAL A 53 -9.95 0.53 0.57
N SER A 54 -10.58 1.69 0.36
CA SER A 54 -11.30 1.98 -0.87
C SER A 54 -10.39 2.06 -2.09
N LEU A 55 -9.09 2.23 -1.90
CA LEU A 55 -8.13 2.22 -3.00
C LEU A 55 -8.05 0.87 -3.70
N MET A 56 -8.60 -0.17 -3.10
CA MET A 56 -8.59 -1.51 -3.68
C MET A 56 -9.72 -1.75 -4.68
N LYS A 57 -10.65 -0.82 -4.81
CA LYS A 57 -11.67 -0.91 -5.88
C LYS A 57 -11.02 -0.70 -7.23
N THR A 58 -11.32 -1.59 -8.19
CA THR A 58 -10.73 -1.53 -9.53
C THR A 58 -10.98 -0.18 -10.20
N GLU A 59 -12.20 0.36 -10.10
CA GLU A 59 -12.51 1.66 -10.69
C GLU A 59 -11.71 2.80 -10.05
N ILE A 60 -11.33 2.67 -8.78
CA ILE A 60 -10.47 3.66 -8.12
C ILE A 60 -9.04 3.51 -8.64
N VAL A 61 -8.52 2.29 -8.68
CA VAL A 61 -7.16 2.04 -9.20
C VAL A 61 -7.01 2.56 -10.62
N ASP A 62 -7.99 2.27 -11.47
CA ASP A 62 -7.90 2.59 -12.89
C ASP A 62 -8.01 4.08 -13.18
N ASN A 63 -8.62 4.85 -12.30
CA ASN A 63 -8.97 6.24 -12.60
C ASN A 63 -8.34 7.27 -11.68
N MET A 64 -7.67 6.85 -10.61
CA MET A 64 -7.15 7.79 -9.64
C MET A 64 -5.74 8.23 -9.97
N SER A 65 -5.54 9.55 -9.96
CA SER A 65 -4.20 10.13 -10.05
C SER A 65 -4.10 11.28 -9.07
N ALA A 66 -2.87 11.62 -8.70
CA ALA A 66 -2.62 12.72 -7.78
C ALA A 66 -1.63 13.69 -8.41
N ILE A 67 -1.96 14.98 -8.37
CA ILE A 67 -1.13 16.03 -8.95
C ILE A 67 0.24 16.01 -8.28
N GLY A 68 1.28 15.91 -9.11
CA GLY A 68 2.67 15.87 -8.64
C GLY A 68 3.13 14.54 -8.08
N VAL A 69 2.24 13.54 -8.05
CA VAL A 69 2.58 12.20 -7.53
C VAL A 69 2.52 11.16 -8.63
N GLY A 70 1.41 11.10 -9.36
CA GLY A 70 1.24 10.15 -10.45
C GLY A 70 -0.04 9.35 -10.38
N LYS A 71 -0.09 8.27 -11.16
CA LYS A 71 -1.26 7.40 -11.27
C LYS A 71 -1.18 6.23 -10.30
N LEU A 72 -2.27 5.99 -9.59
CA LEU A 72 -2.36 4.86 -8.68
C LEU A 72 -2.11 3.53 -9.40
N SER A 73 -2.66 3.39 -10.62
CA SER A 73 -2.50 2.15 -11.40
C SER A 73 -1.05 1.80 -11.69
N ASP A 74 -0.20 2.80 -11.94
CA ASP A 74 1.22 2.55 -12.22
C ASP A 74 1.93 1.97 -11.01
N TYR A 75 1.67 2.52 -9.83
CA TYR A 75 2.26 2.04 -8.58
C TYR A 75 1.71 0.68 -8.18
N MET A 76 0.40 0.47 -8.36
CA MET A 76 -0.23 -0.82 -8.05
C MET A 76 0.32 -1.94 -8.92
N LYS A 77 0.66 -1.63 -10.17
CA LYS A 77 1.29 -2.61 -11.06
C LYS A 77 2.64 -3.06 -10.51
N VAL A 78 3.46 -2.14 -10.05
CA VAL A 78 4.76 -2.47 -9.43
C VAL A 78 4.54 -3.32 -8.18
N ILE A 79 3.61 -2.92 -7.32
CA ILE A 79 3.26 -3.66 -6.10
C ILE A 79 2.91 -5.10 -6.45
N LYS A 80 2.05 -5.28 -7.44
CA LYS A 80 1.59 -6.61 -7.86
C LYS A 80 2.75 -7.42 -8.46
N ASP A 81 3.52 -6.83 -9.36
CA ASP A 81 4.62 -7.52 -10.06
C ASP A 81 5.71 -7.96 -9.08
N LYS A 82 5.94 -7.18 -8.02
CA LYS A 82 6.94 -7.50 -7.00
C LYS A 82 6.40 -8.43 -5.90
N GLY A 83 5.13 -8.82 -5.98
CA GLY A 83 4.53 -9.71 -4.99
C GLY A 83 4.35 -9.10 -3.61
N ILE A 84 4.25 -7.78 -3.52
CA ILE A 84 4.05 -7.10 -2.24
C ILE A 84 2.62 -7.34 -1.78
N LYS A 85 2.47 -7.76 -0.52
CA LYS A 85 1.15 -7.95 0.07
C LYS A 85 0.59 -6.63 0.58
N ILE A 86 -0.68 -6.41 0.28
CA ILE A 86 -1.44 -5.30 0.82
C ILE A 86 -2.42 -5.86 1.84
N HIS A 87 -2.14 -5.61 3.11
CA HIS A 87 -3.01 -6.01 4.21
C HIS A 87 -4.08 -4.95 4.40
N LEU A 88 -5.33 -5.39 4.60
CA LEU A 88 -6.46 -4.47 4.71
C LEU A 88 -7.25 -4.76 5.97
N SER A 89 -7.61 -3.69 6.67
CA SER A 89 -8.47 -3.80 7.85
C SER A 89 -9.81 -4.41 7.46
N THR A 90 -10.11 -5.59 8.00
CA THR A 90 -11.35 -6.32 7.71
C THR A 90 -12.59 -5.52 8.06
N GLY A 91 -12.60 -4.89 9.24
CA GLY A 91 -13.74 -4.08 9.67
C GLY A 91 -13.97 -2.87 8.77
N ASN A 92 -12.91 -2.20 8.37
CA ASN A 92 -13.02 -1.04 7.47
C ASN A 92 -13.49 -1.47 6.08
N CYS A 93 -13.07 -2.63 5.60
CA CYS A 93 -13.53 -3.17 4.33
C CYS A 93 -15.02 -3.48 4.38
N LYS A 94 -15.48 -4.14 5.45
CA LYS A 94 -16.91 -4.45 5.62
C LYS A 94 -17.77 -3.19 5.62
N ALA A 95 -17.31 -2.16 6.34
CA ALA A 95 -18.05 -0.91 6.45
C ALA A 95 -18.17 -0.18 5.11
N ARG A 96 -17.29 -0.45 4.15
CA ARG A 96 -17.24 0.24 2.86
C ARG A 96 -17.55 -0.64 1.66
N GLY A 97 -18.02 -1.86 1.91
CA GLY A 97 -18.37 -2.77 0.82
C GLY A 97 -17.18 -3.26 0.00
N ILE A 98 -16.00 -3.29 0.58
CA ILE A 98 -14.81 -3.88 -0.07
C ILE A 98 -14.81 -5.37 0.23
N THR A 99 -14.85 -6.19 -0.82
CA THR A 99 -14.97 -7.65 -0.69
C THR A 99 -13.67 -8.36 -1.00
N GLU A 100 -13.63 -9.66 -0.71
CA GLU A 100 -12.49 -10.50 -1.10
C GLU A 100 -12.24 -10.44 -2.60
N ASP A 101 -13.30 -10.39 -3.41
CA ASP A 101 -13.16 -10.30 -4.86
C ASP A 101 -12.50 -9.00 -5.31
N ASP A 102 -12.71 -7.92 -4.57
CA ASP A 102 -12.09 -6.62 -4.90
C ASP A 102 -10.57 -6.66 -4.69
N VAL A 103 -10.09 -7.48 -3.78
CA VAL A 103 -8.69 -7.38 -3.31
C VAL A 103 -7.81 -8.54 -3.73
N LYS A 104 -8.38 -9.70 -4.04
CA LYS A 104 -7.60 -10.92 -4.29
C LYS A 104 -6.68 -10.83 -5.50
N ASP A 105 -7.05 -10.06 -6.51
CA ASP A 105 -6.24 -9.89 -7.73
C ASP A 105 -5.21 -8.76 -7.60
N LYS A 106 -5.13 -8.12 -6.44
CA LYS A 106 -4.23 -7.01 -6.14
C LYS A 106 -3.30 -7.33 -4.95
N ASN A 107 -3.08 -8.61 -4.69
CA ASN A 107 -2.27 -9.08 -3.55
C ASN A 107 -2.85 -8.65 -2.20
N GLY A 108 -4.16 -8.45 -2.13
CA GLY A 108 -4.84 -8.02 -0.92
C GLY A 108 -5.09 -9.18 0.04
N VAL A 109 -4.89 -8.91 1.32
CA VAL A 109 -5.10 -9.87 2.40
C VAL A 109 -5.92 -9.18 3.49
N MET A 110 -7.07 -9.75 3.83
CA MET A 110 -7.88 -9.23 4.93
C MET A 110 -7.17 -9.49 6.25
N SER A 111 -7.13 -8.49 7.11
CA SER A 111 -6.45 -8.55 8.39
C SER A 111 -7.17 -7.68 9.40
N GLY A 112 -6.83 -7.83 10.67
CA GLY A 112 -7.37 -6.99 11.73
C GLY A 112 -6.27 -6.24 12.45
N PRO A 113 -6.61 -5.45 13.50
CA PRO A 113 -5.60 -4.71 14.27
C PRO A 113 -4.46 -5.58 14.82
N PRO A 114 -4.70 -6.83 15.26
CA PRO A 114 -3.58 -7.68 15.68
C PRO A 114 -2.59 -7.95 14.55
N GLY A 115 -3.06 -8.05 13.31
CA GLY A 115 -2.19 -8.22 12.15
C GLY A 115 -1.32 -7.00 11.88
N LEU A 116 -1.88 -5.81 12.04
CA LEU A 116 -1.11 -4.57 11.93
C LEU A 116 -0.01 -4.54 12.99
N LEU A 117 -0.36 -4.84 14.23
CA LEU A 117 0.61 -4.84 15.32
C LEU A 117 1.76 -5.80 15.03
N LYS A 118 1.46 -6.98 14.54
CA LYS A 118 2.46 -7.97 14.18
C LYS A 118 3.40 -7.45 13.10
N LEU A 119 2.86 -6.78 12.07
CA LEU A 119 3.68 -6.18 11.01
C LEU A 119 4.59 -5.09 11.55
N VAL A 120 4.09 -4.27 12.50
CA VAL A 120 4.90 -3.24 13.15
C VAL A 120 6.03 -3.89 13.94
N GLU A 121 5.76 -4.96 14.67
CA GLU A 121 6.77 -5.67 15.46
C GLU A 121 7.88 -6.25 14.57
N GLU A 122 7.53 -6.71 13.38
CA GLU A 122 8.48 -7.31 12.45
C GLU A 122 9.23 -6.29 11.60
N ALA A 123 8.70 -5.08 11.47
CA ALA A 123 9.29 -4.06 10.61
C ALA A 123 10.50 -3.40 11.26
N GLU A 124 11.49 -3.08 10.45
CA GLU A 124 12.62 -2.26 10.90
C GLU A 124 12.29 -0.78 10.83
N LYS A 125 11.50 -0.38 9.82
CA LYS A 125 11.05 1.00 9.64
C LYS A 125 9.57 1.01 9.33
N VAL A 126 8.87 2.00 9.85
CA VAL A 126 7.44 2.21 9.61
C VAL A 126 7.22 3.63 9.10
N LEU A 127 6.55 3.73 7.95
CA LEU A 127 6.06 5.02 7.45
C LEU A 127 4.54 5.00 7.58
N SER A 128 4.01 5.98 8.28
CA SER A 128 2.58 6.06 8.56
C SER A 128 2.02 7.37 8.01
N TYR A 129 0.93 7.26 7.28
CA TYR A 129 0.30 8.40 6.60
C TYR A 129 -1.16 8.55 6.96
#